data_8189283b02e436b7cf6bdc44fadd067d
#
_entry.id   8189283b02e436b7cf6bdc44fadd067d
#
_cell.length_a   1.000
_cell.length_b   1.000
_cell.length_c   1.000
_cell.angle_alpha   90.00
_cell.angle_beta   90.00
_cell.angle_gamma   90.00
#
_symmetry.space_group_name_H-M   'P 1'
#
loop_
_entity.id
_entity.type
_entity.pdbx_description
1 polymer ?
#
loop_
_entity_poly.entity_id
_entity_poly.type
_entity_poly.pdbx_seq_one_letter_code
_entity_poly.pdbx_strand_id
1 'polypeptide(L)'
;MLILPDHEYLDYCGRIDFEKKEEPVFIYAGSYVRLTFTGDSISVRLANQRAYFTNYIGYILDGRQGKFSLAEDGEVHSYEIGNRLTGSTHELLLFKRMDACHYFRLCGIELSMDGELLPQAALSSHRMEVFGDSVSCGEVSEAIDYVGKEDPKHDGEFSNSWYSYSWLTARKLDARLHITAQGGAALLDKTGWFCGPDYVGMESIYDKLQYNPQLGAVKSWSFGQWKPHVVIVAIGQNDANPENYMAEDYDCEKSVSWRKAYRAFLEKLMALYPETQFILATTILGHDSSWDKAIDEVCRELGSNRVHHFLYEKNGCGTPGHIRIPEAEKMAEELSTYINSLGEDIWHGYQN
;
A
#
# COMPACT_ATOMS: atom_id res chain seq x y z
N MET A 1 11.22 18.93 23.36
CA MET A 1 12.16 19.30 22.25
C MET A 1 11.48 19.05 20.92
N LEU A 2 11.62 19.93 19.93
CA LEU A 2 11.06 19.73 18.57
C LEU A 2 12.14 19.17 17.65
N ILE A 3 11.81 18.06 16.97
CA ILE A 3 12.62 17.41 15.94
C ILE A 3 11.97 17.70 14.58
N LEU A 4 12.76 18.16 13.61
CA LEU A 4 12.30 18.38 12.25
C LEU A 4 12.29 17.07 11.44
N PRO A 5 11.38 16.91 10.46
CA PRO A 5 11.26 15.69 9.68
C PRO A 5 12.45 15.33 8.78
N ASP A 6 13.38 16.23 8.55
CA ASP A 6 14.63 15.99 7.80
C ASP A 6 15.79 15.48 8.67
N HIS A 7 15.54 15.17 9.95
CA HIS A 7 16.57 14.66 10.87
C HIS A 7 17.07 13.28 10.41
N GLU A 8 18.40 13.09 10.38
CA GLU A 8 19.09 11.90 9.85
C GLU A 8 18.73 10.56 10.52
N TYR A 9 18.21 10.58 11.75
CA TYR A 9 17.81 9.38 12.50
C TYR A 9 16.33 9.00 12.27
N LEU A 10 15.62 9.72 11.41
CA LEU A 10 14.27 9.32 10.95
C LEU A 10 14.41 8.42 9.72
N ASP A 11 13.80 7.24 9.77
CA ASP A 11 13.83 6.30 8.65
C ASP A 11 12.44 6.20 8.02
N TYR A 12 12.38 6.43 6.71
CA TYR A 12 11.16 6.51 5.93
C TYR A 12 11.04 5.34 4.96
N CYS A 13 9.80 4.87 4.73
CA CYS A 13 9.50 3.92 3.69
C CYS A 13 8.13 4.25 3.05
N GLY A 14 8.05 4.14 1.74
CA GLY A 14 6.87 4.47 0.95
C GLY A 14 7.17 5.53 -0.10
N ARG A 15 6.24 5.75 -1.02
CA ARG A 15 6.29 6.89 -1.93
C ARG A 15 5.82 8.14 -1.18
N ILE A 16 6.78 8.86 -0.60
CA ILE A 16 6.58 10.06 0.22
C ILE A 16 7.14 11.26 -0.55
N ASP A 17 6.43 12.38 -0.54
CA ASP A 17 6.86 13.61 -1.20
C ASP A 17 7.76 14.43 -0.27
N PHE A 18 9.05 14.47 -0.60
CA PHE A 18 10.08 15.24 0.09
C PHE A 18 10.47 16.54 -0.66
N GLU A 19 9.58 17.12 -1.47
CA GLU A 19 9.84 18.43 -2.09
C GLU A 19 10.19 19.48 -1.03
N LYS A 20 9.49 19.43 0.12
CA LYS A 20 9.87 20.12 1.35
C LYS A 20 10.30 19.08 2.38
N LYS A 21 11.59 18.96 2.62
CA LYS A 21 12.15 17.94 3.51
C LYS A 21 11.66 18.06 4.96
N GLU A 22 11.40 19.30 5.39
CA GLU A 22 10.90 19.61 6.73
C GLU A 22 9.39 19.38 6.89
N GLU A 23 8.67 19.11 5.79
CA GLU A 23 7.22 18.85 5.77
C GLU A 23 6.86 17.75 4.76
N PRO A 24 7.44 16.52 4.87
CA PRO A 24 7.15 15.45 3.91
C PRO A 24 5.65 15.11 3.90
N VAL A 25 5.13 14.82 2.68
CA VAL A 25 3.72 14.47 2.47
C VAL A 25 3.60 12.96 2.28
N PHE A 26 2.74 12.34 3.08
CA PHE A 26 2.41 10.93 3.00
C PHE A 26 1.16 10.73 2.16
N ILE A 27 1.28 9.96 1.08
CA ILE A 27 0.25 9.78 0.05
C ILE A 27 -0.36 8.38 0.10
N TYR A 28 0.48 7.36 -0.04
CA TYR A 28 0.10 5.96 -0.19
C TYR A 28 -0.10 5.25 1.14
N ALA A 29 -1.02 4.30 1.19
CA ALA A 29 -1.19 3.39 2.31
C ALA A 29 0.14 2.70 2.67
N GLY A 30 0.37 2.44 3.96
CA GLY A 30 1.59 1.77 4.41
C GLY A 30 2.87 2.60 4.34
N SER A 31 2.81 3.86 3.86
CA SER A 31 3.94 4.77 4.00
C SER A 31 4.16 5.10 5.47
N TYR A 32 5.40 5.06 5.92
CA TYR A 32 5.72 5.24 7.34
C TYR A 32 7.00 6.04 7.60
N VAL A 33 7.11 6.56 8.82
CA VAL A 33 8.35 6.98 9.46
C VAL A 33 8.54 6.16 10.73
N ARG A 34 9.76 5.70 10.98
CA ARG A 34 10.15 5.08 12.24
C ARG A 34 11.28 5.84 12.92
N LEU A 35 11.31 5.76 14.24
CA LEU A 35 12.33 6.39 15.08
C LEU A 35 12.52 5.63 16.37
N THR A 36 13.73 5.73 16.92
CA THR A 36 14.06 5.32 18.29
C THR A 36 14.41 6.57 19.08
N PHE A 37 13.93 6.69 20.30
CA PHE A 37 14.11 7.87 21.12
C PHE A 37 14.23 7.54 22.60
N THR A 38 14.73 8.51 23.39
CA THR A 38 14.68 8.53 24.84
C THR A 38 13.66 9.56 25.32
N GLY A 39 13.35 9.53 26.62
CA GLY A 39 12.40 10.45 27.24
C GLY A 39 11.04 9.82 27.50
N ASP A 40 10.20 10.51 28.26
CA ASP A 40 8.96 9.97 28.80
C ASP A 40 7.69 10.36 28.02
N SER A 41 7.84 11.16 26.96
CA SER A 41 6.70 11.58 26.14
C SER A 41 7.06 11.85 24.69
N ILE A 42 6.10 11.60 23.81
CA ILE A 42 6.19 11.84 22.38
C ILE A 42 4.85 12.31 21.80
N SER A 43 4.89 13.37 21.01
CA SER A 43 3.79 13.85 20.18
C SER A 43 4.26 14.07 18.75
N VAL A 44 3.33 14.07 17.80
CA VAL A 44 3.61 14.35 16.40
C VAL A 44 2.78 15.53 15.91
N ARG A 45 3.38 16.41 15.12
CA ARG A 45 2.71 17.56 14.51
C ARG A 45 2.34 17.22 13.08
N LEU A 46 1.04 17.16 12.81
CA LEU A 46 0.51 16.74 11.52
C LEU A 46 -0.50 17.75 10.99
N ALA A 47 -0.56 17.88 9.67
CA ALA A 47 -1.60 18.60 8.96
C ALA A 47 -2.30 17.69 7.96
N ASN A 48 -3.62 17.76 7.91
CA ASN A 48 -4.48 16.92 7.07
C ASN A 48 -4.81 17.60 5.74
N GLN A 49 -4.93 16.80 4.67
CA GLN A 49 -5.53 17.22 3.42
C GLN A 49 -6.45 16.10 2.92
N ARG A 50 -7.75 16.32 2.90
CA ARG A 50 -8.77 15.29 2.75
C ARG A 50 -9.65 15.54 1.52
N ALA A 51 -9.93 14.49 0.75
CA ALA A 51 -10.99 14.44 -0.24
C ALA A 51 -12.26 13.79 0.32
N TYR A 52 -12.12 12.57 0.86
CA TYR A 52 -13.22 11.81 1.47
C TYR A 52 -12.66 10.88 2.56
N PHE A 53 -13.53 10.24 3.33
CA PHE A 53 -13.25 9.48 4.54
C PHE A 53 -12.47 10.25 5.62
N THR A 54 -12.66 9.88 6.86
CA THR A 54 -11.87 10.42 7.98
C THR A 54 -10.44 9.88 7.93
N ASN A 55 -9.46 10.79 8.03
CA ASN A 55 -8.05 10.42 8.01
C ASN A 55 -7.60 9.89 9.37
N TYR A 56 -7.52 8.56 9.50
CA TYR A 56 -6.95 7.90 10.67
C TYR A 56 -5.48 7.60 10.43
N ILE A 57 -4.63 8.02 11.36
CA ILE A 57 -3.21 7.70 11.38
C ILE A 57 -2.99 6.52 12.32
N GLY A 58 -2.18 5.56 11.88
CA GLY A 58 -1.75 4.44 12.70
C GLY A 58 -0.38 4.68 13.31
N TYR A 59 -0.17 4.13 14.49
CA TYR A 59 1.16 4.09 15.09
C TYR A 59 1.39 2.79 15.86
N ILE A 60 2.66 2.43 16.02
CA ILE A 60 3.10 1.36 16.89
C ILE A 60 4.16 1.96 17.81
N LEU A 61 3.86 2.06 19.10
CA LEU A 61 4.76 2.51 20.14
C LEU A 61 5.12 1.34 21.04
N ASP A 62 6.39 0.97 21.11
CA ASP A 62 6.90 -0.15 21.90
C ASP A 62 6.11 -1.46 21.67
N GLY A 63 5.81 -1.74 20.38
CA GLY A 63 5.05 -2.93 19.96
C GLY A 63 3.54 -2.83 20.17
N ARG A 64 3.00 -1.73 20.72
CA ARG A 64 1.57 -1.53 20.92
C ARG A 64 0.99 -0.62 19.84
N GLN A 65 0.02 -1.14 19.11
CA GLN A 65 -0.66 -0.38 18.06
C GLN A 65 -1.72 0.56 18.66
N GLY A 66 -1.79 1.76 18.08
CA GLY A 66 -2.85 2.73 18.32
C GLY A 66 -3.24 3.47 17.05
N LYS A 67 -4.31 4.24 17.14
CA LYS A 67 -4.77 5.14 16.06
C LYS A 67 -5.40 6.40 16.64
N PHE A 68 -5.39 7.46 15.83
CA PHE A 68 -6.13 8.70 16.07
C PHE A 68 -6.58 9.30 14.73
N SER A 69 -7.63 10.11 14.75
CA SER A 69 -8.09 10.86 13.58
C SER A 69 -7.44 12.24 13.52
N LEU A 70 -7.19 12.73 12.32
CA LEU A 70 -6.70 14.09 12.09
C LEU A 70 -7.86 15.10 12.06
N ALA A 71 -7.60 16.31 12.53
CA ALA A 71 -8.48 17.46 12.33
C ALA A 71 -8.66 17.74 10.82
N GLU A 72 -9.83 18.28 10.44
CA GLU A 72 -10.21 18.47 9.03
C GLU A 72 -9.98 19.90 8.51
N ASP A 73 -9.42 20.79 9.35
CA ASP A 73 -9.23 22.21 9.05
C ASP A 73 -7.98 22.51 8.18
N GLY A 74 -7.13 21.50 7.94
CA GLY A 74 -5.89 21.62 7.19
C GLY A 74 -4.73 22.28 7.96
N GLU A 75 -4.97 22.70 9.19
CA GLU A 75 -3.97 23.31 10.06
C GLU A 75 -3.06 22.27 10.73
N VAL A 76 -1.93 22.72 11.25
CA VAL A 76 -0.99 21.87 11.97
C VAL A 76 -1.44 21.68 13.41
N HIS A 77 -1.73 20.45 13.79
CA HIS A 77 -2.07 20.08 15.16
C HIS A 77 -1.02 19.12 15.75
N SER A 78 -0.85 19.19 17.08
CA SER A 78 -0.04 18.23 17.82
C SER A 78 -0.92 17.11 18.35
N TYR A 79 -0.49 15.85 18.13
CA TYR A 79 -1.18 14.63 18.56
C TYR A 79 -0.29 13.86 19.51
N GLU A 80 -0.74 13.67 20.75
CA GLU A 80 -0.03 12.88 21.75
C GLU A 80 -0.05 11.39 21.34
N ILE A 81 1.13 10.78 21.25
CA ILE A 81 1.31 9.34 20.97
C ILE A 81 1.59 8.58 22.26
N GLY A 82 2.39 9.15 23.13
CA GLY A 82 2.73 8.57 24.42
C GLY A 82 3.08 9.59 25.46
N ASN A 83 2.71 9.31 26.72
CA ASN A 83 2.98 10.15 27.87
C ASN A 83 3.26 9.28 29.10
N ARG A 84 4.21 9.71 29.95
CA ARG A 84 4.69 8.96 31.11
C ARG A 84 5.20 7.57 30.71
N LEU A 85 5.93 7.50 29.61
CA LEU A 85 6.56 6.29 29.16
C LEU A 85 7.62 5.83 30.17
N THR A 86 7.76 4.53 30.31
CA THR A 86 8.72 3.92 31.24
C THR A 86 9.70 3.07 30.46
N GLY A 87 10.96 3.34 30.61
CA GLY A 87 12.03 2.68 29.87
C GLY A 87 13.14 3.68 29.55
N SER A 88 14.30 3.18 29.13
CA SER A 88 15.43 4.03 28.73
C SER A 88 15.34 4.42 27.24
N THR A 89 14.68 3.60 26.44
CA THR A 89 14.53 3.79 25.00
C THR A 89 13.15 3.34 24.54
N HIS A 90 12.62 3.99 23.52
CA HIS A 90 11.30 3.72 22.93
C HIS A 90 11.40 3.66 21.41
N GLU A 91 10.56 2.86 20.77
CA GLU A 91 10.46 2.75 19.33
C GLU A 91 9.06 3.20 18.88
N LEU A 92 9.02 4.11 17.90
CA LEU A 92 7.79 4.52 17.25
C LEU A 92 7.87 4.21 15.75
N LEU A 93 6.80 3.62 15.21
CA LEU A 93 6.49 3.58 13.81
C LEU A 93 5.14 4.31 13.60
N LEU A 94 5.15 5.42 12.87
CA LEU A 94 3.97 6.20 12.50
C LEU A 94 3.65 5.95 11.02
N PHE A 95 2.42 5.55 10.68
CA PHE A 95 2.10 5.11 9.32
C PHE A 95 0.73 5.58 8.83
N LYS A 96 0.63 5.68 7.51
CA LYS A 96 -0.62 5.99 6.81
C LYS A 96 -1.48 4.74 6.68
N ARG A 97 -2.69 4.79 7.23
CA ARG A 97 -3.60 3.63 7.30
C ARG A 97 -4.35 3.34 6.00
N MET A 98 -4.64 4.36 5.22
CA MET A 98 -5.46 4.28 4.00
C MET A 98 -4.70 4.79 2.78
N ASP A 99 -5.30 4.62 1.62
CA ASP A 99 -4.83 5.11 0.33
C ASP A 99 -4.93 6.65 0.17
N ALA A 100 -4.90 7.16 -1.05
CA ALA A 100 -4.89 8.60 -1.33
C ALA A 100 -6.29 9.25 -1.30
N CYS A 101 -7.25 8.73 -0.55
CA CYS A 101 -8.47 9.46 -0.20
C CYS A 101 -8.17 10.71 0.64
N HIS A 102 -7.01 10.76 1.23
CA HIS A 102 -6.44 11.91 1.95
C HIS A 102 -4.91 11.82 1.95
N TYR A 103 -4.24 12.96 2.16
CA TYR A 103 -2.80 13.06 2.43
C TYR A 103 -2.59 13.61 3.84
N PHE A 104 -1.41 13.43 4.40
CA PHE A 104 -1.01 14.21 5.57
C PHE A 104 0.44 14.67 5.44
N ARG A 105 0.74 15.82 6.06
CA ARG A 105 2.11 16.34 6.22
C ARG A 105 2.61 16.06 7.61
N LEU A 106 3.83 15.56 7.73
CA LEU A 106 4.55 15.52 9.00
C LEU A 106 5.31 16.83 9.16
N CYS A 107 4.96 17.61 10.20
CA CYS A 107 5.52 18.95 10.45
C CYS A 107 6.45 18.99 11.65
N GLY A 108 6.64 17.87 12.33
CA GLY A 108 7.57 17.74 13.46
C GLY A 108 7.21 16.61 14.39
N ILE A 109 8.19 16.28 15.24
CA ILE A 109 8.06 15.30 16.33
C ILE A 109 8.48 16.02 17.61
N GLU A 110 7.68 15.96 18.65
CA GLU A 110 7.93 16.61 19.93
C GLU A 110 8.25 15.55 20.97
N LEU A 111 9.45 15.61 21.53
CA LEU A 111 9.89 14.77 22.65
C LEU A 111 9.90 15.58 23.95
N SER A 112 9.92 14.88 25.09
CA SER A 112 10.19 15.51 26.39
C SER A 112 11.49 16.34 26.38
N MET A 113 11.68 17.20 27.36
CA MET A 113 12.80 18.16 27.40
C MET A 113 14.18 17.47 27.41
N ASP A 114 14.26 16.31 28.00
CA ASP A 114 15.43 15.44 28.12
C ASP A 114 15.47 14.29 27.10
N GLY A 115 14.50 14.27 26.17
CA GLY A 115 14.43 13.27 25.12
C GLY A 115 15.38 13.57 23.97
N GLU A 116 15.91 12.53 23.33
CA GLU A 116 16.78 12.61 22.16
C GLU A 116 16.43 11.47 21.16
N LEU A 117 16.69 11.73 19.87
CA LEU A 117 16.63 10.65 18.86
C LEU A 117 17.91 9.81 18.92
N LEU A 118 17.75 8.53 18.70
CA LEU A 118 18.85 7.56 18.61
C LEU A 118 18.98 7.04 17.17
N PRO A 119 20.20 6.64 16.75
CA PRO A 119 20.41 5.97 15.46
C PRO A 119 19.53 4.73 15.31
N GLN A 120 18.98 4.53 14.12
CA GLN A 120 18.14 3.37 13.82
C GLN A 120 18.98 2.12 13.56
N ALA A 121 18.47 0.94 13.96
CA ALA A 121 18.98 -0.31 13.46
C ALA A 121 18.73 -0.40 11.94
N ALA A 122 19.69 -0.97 11.20
CA ALA A 122 19.55 -1.18 9.77
C ALA A 122 18.31 -2.06 9.45
N LEU A 123 17.55 -1.64 8.46
CA LEU A 123 16.45 -2.44 7.93
C LEU A 123 16.98 -3.50 6.96
N SER A 124 16.16 -4.53 6.74
CA SER A 124 16.39 -5.50 5.69
C SER A 124 16.61 -4.84 4.33
N SER A 125 17.50 -5.43 3.55
CA SER A 125 17.73 -5.05 2.16
C SER A 125 16.62 -5.54 1.20
N HIS A 126 15.78 -6.47 1.65
CA HIS A 126 14.66 -6.99 0.85
C HIS A 126 13.66 -5.86 0.58
N ARG A 127 13.28 -5.70 -0.67
CA ARG A 127 12.37 -4.64 -1.11
C ARG A 127 11.26 -5.22 -1.96
N MET A 128 10.04 -4.82 -1.64
CA MET A 128 8.83 -5.21 -2.37
C MET A 128 8.04 -3.97 -2.81
N GLU A 129 7.25 -4.11 -3.85
CA GLU A 129 6.24 -3.13 -4.23
C GLU A 129 4.97 -3.85 -4.66
N VAL A 130 3.81 -3.28 -4.33
CA VAL A 130 2.51 -3.79 -4.75
C VAL A 130 1.83 -2.72 -5.58
N PHE A 131 1.43 -3.06 -6.80
CA PHE A 131 0.47 -2.31 -7.60
C PHE A 131 -0.90 -2.97 -7.44
N GLY A 132 -1.84 -2.29 -6.79
CA GLY A 132 -3.08 -2.92 -6.36
C GLY A 132 -4.22 -1.94 -6.10
N ASP A 133 -5.24 -2.45 -5.46
CA ASP A 133 -6.46 -1.72 -5.12
C ASP A 133 -6.72 -1.65 -3.60
N SER A 134 -7.99 -1.50 -3.20
CA SER A 134 -8.44 -1.43 -1.80
C SER A 134 -7.96 -2.59 -0.94
N VAL A 135 -7.94 -3.82 -1.50
CA VAL A 135 -7.50 -5.01 -0.77
C VAL A 135 -6.02 -4.91 -0.41
N SER A 136 -5.20 -4.42 -1.33
CA SER A 136 -3.78 -4.18 -1.11
C SER A 136 -3.53 -3.06 -0.10
N CYS A 137 -4.44 -2.08 -0.01
CA CYS A 137 -4.39 -1.00 0.98
C CYS A 137 -4.84 -1.43 2.39
N GLY A 138 -5.52 -2.57 2.54
CA GLY A 138 -6.09 -3.02 3.81
C GLY A 138 -7.38 -2.29 4.17
N GLU A 139 -8.19 -1.92 3.15
CA GLU A 139 -9.49 -1.31 3.38
C GLU A 139 -10.38 -2.26 4.18
N VAL A 140 -11.08 -1.71 5.18
CA VAL A 140 -12.01 -2.39 6.10
C VAL A 140 -11.40 -3.61 6.83
N SER A 141 -10.09 -3.76 6.89
CA SER A 141 -9.40 -4.93 7.45
C SER A 141 -9.70 -5.19 8.94
N GLU A 142 -9.98 -4.13 9.73
CA GLU A 142 -10.33 -4.24 11.16
C GLU A 142 -11.81 -4.56 11.45
N ALA A 143 -12.67 -4.66 10.44
CA ALA A 143 -14.08 -5.01 10.63
C ALA A 143 -14.28 -6.52 10.88
N ILE A 144 -13.73 -7.03 11.97
CA ILE A 144 -13.62 -8.48 12.29
C ILE A 144 -14.98 -9.19 12.32
N ASP A 145 -16.04 -8.52 12.78
CA ASP A 145 -17.39 -9.08 12.84
C ASP A 145 -18.00 -9.36 11.45
N TYR A 146 -17.33 -8.90 10.40
CA TYR A 146 -17.75 -9.01 9.00
C TYR A 146 -16.87 -9.96 8.17
N VAL A 147 -16.10 -10.82 8.79
CA VAL A 147 -15.36 -11.90 8.10
C VAL A 147 -16.33 -12.75 7.28
N GLY A 148 -16.06 -12.91 5.97
CA GLY A 148 -16.91 -13.65 5.03
C GLY A 148 -18.26 -13.00 4.71
N LYS A 149 -18.42 -11.70 4.97
CA LYS A 149 -19.65 -10.93 4.74
C LYS A 149 -19.37 -9.67 3.91
N GLU A 150 -20.46 -9.05 3.43
CA GLU A 150 -20.42 -7.70 2.84
C GLU A 150 -19.83 -6.69 3.82
N ASP A 151 -19.37 -5.55 3.30
CA ASP A 151 -18.78 -4.51 4.13
C ASP A 151 -19.80 -3.82 5.04
N PRO A 152 -19.41 -3.45 6.26
CA PRO A 152 -20.19 -2.53 7.05
C PRO A 152 -20.18 -1.13 6.43
N LYS A 153 -21.14 -0.32 6.78
CA LYS A 153 -21.04 1.13 6.55
C LYS A 153 -19.88 1.66 7.42
N HIS A 154 -18.99 2.43 6.82
CA HIS A 154 -17.81 2.97 7.50
C HIS A 154 -17.42 4.35 6.97
N ASP A 155 -16.57 5.06 7.72
CA ASP A 155 -15.92 6.32 7.33
C ASP A 155 -14.39 6.24 7.51
N GLY A 156 -13.81 5.09 7.11
CA GLY A 156 -12.37 4.83 7.17
C GLY A 156 -11.85 4.23 8.48
N GLU A 157 -12.67 4.18 9.55
CA GLU A 157 -12.25 3.74 10.89
C GLU A 157 -11.76 2.29 10.95
N PHE A 158 -12.25 1.43 10.04
CA PHE A 158 -11.85 0.03 9.94
C PHE A 158 -10.70 -0.25 9.00
N SER A 159 -10.28 0.73 8.20
CA SER A 159 -9.19 0.56 7.24
C SER A 159 -7.84 0.64 7.95
N ASN A 160 -6.96 -0.34 7.67
CA ASN A 160 -5.65 -0.41 8.29
C ASN A 160 -4.64 -1.15 7.42
N SER A 161 -3.78 -0.42 6.73
CA SER A 161 -2.73 -0.98 5.87
C SER A 161 -1.78 -1.94 6.59
N TRP A 162 -1.56 -1.76 7.90
CA TRP A 162 -0.74 -2.66 8.71
C TRP A 162 -1.22 -4.11 8.66
N TYR A 163 -2.54 -4.31 8.51
CA TYR A 163 -3.17 -5.61 8.39
C TYR A 163 -3.57 -5.98 6.95
N SER A 164 -3.14 -5.20 5.95
CA SER A 164 -3.27 -5.64 4.56
C SER A 164 -2.47 -6.92 4.31
N TYR A 165 -2.97 -7.78 3.43
CA TYR A 165 -2.21 -8.98 3.04
C TYR A 165 -0.83 -8.62 2.50
N SER A 166 -0.72 -7.50 1.80
CA SER A 166 0.52 -7.01 1.20
C SER A 166 1.58 -6.70 2.26
N TRP A 167 1.23 -5.94 3.30
CA TRP A 167 2.19 -5.63 4.37
C TRP A 167 2.46 -6.82 5.30
N LEU A 168 1.44 -7.65 5.55
CA LEU A 168 1.62 -8.92 6.26
C LEU A 168 2.61 -9.84 5.54
N THR A 169 2.49 -9.97 4.20
CA THR A 169 3.44 -10.72 3.37
C THR A 169 4.86 -10.15 3.48
N ALA A 170 5.01 -8.83 3.33
CA ALA A 170 6.30 -8.19 3.43
C ALA A 170 6.98 -8.42 4.80
N ARG A 171 6.21 -8.33 5.91
CA ARG A 171 6.75 -8.63 7.24
C ARG A 171 7.17 -10.09 7.43
N LYS A 172 6.43 -11.06 6.82
CA LYS A 172 6.82 -12.48 6.84
C LYS A 172 8.12 -12.75 6.07
N LEU A 173 8.41 -11.94 5.06
CA LEU A 173 9.61 -12.02 4.22
C LEU A 173 10.75 -11.09 4.67
N ASP A 174 10.60 -10.44 5.82
CA ASP A 174 11.52 -9.41 6.30
C ASP A 174 11.84 -8.38 5.20
N ALA A 175 10.81 -7.87 4.52
CA ALA A 175 10.95 -6.95 3.40
C ALA A 175 10.35 -5.58 3.70
N ARG A 176 10.99 -4.54 3.18
CA ARG A 176 10.43 -3.19 3.10
C ARG A 176 9.43 -3.15 1.94
N LEU A 177 8.32 -2.44 2.10
CA LEU A 177 7.23 -2.45 1.12
C LEU A 177 6.80 -1.05 0.71
N HIS A 178 6.64 -0.82 -0.60
CA HIS A 178 5.82 0.26 -1.16
C HIS A 178 4.46 -0.30 -1.58
N ILE A 179 3.37 0.29 -1.08
CA ILE A 179 2.01 -0.04 -1.49
C ILE A 179 1.53 1.04 -2.47
N THR A 180 1.78 0.83 -3.74
CA THR A 180 1.32 1.69 -4.85
C THR A 180 -0.07 1.21 -5.25
N ALA A 181 -1.05 1.49 -4.39
CA ALA A 181 -2.40 0.98 -4.51
C ALA A 181 -3.43 2.06 -4.17
N GLN A 182 -4.63 1.95 -4.76
CA GLN A 182 -5.75 2.86 -4.57
C GLN A 182 -7.06 2.10 -4.53
N GLY A 183 -7.86 2.34 -3.49
CA GLY A 183 -9.21 1.78 -3.38
C GLY A 183 -10.06 2.09 -4.61
N GLY A 184 -10.68 1.05 -5.15
CA GLY A 184 -11.51 1.13 -6.35
C GLY A 184 -10.77 1.28 -7.67
N ALA A 185 -9.44 1.32 -7.69
CA ALA A 185 -8.68 1.39 -8.94
C ALA A 185 -8.81 0.10 -9.74
N ALA A 186 -9.18 0.23 -11.01
CA ALA A 186 -9.05 -0.78 -12.06
C ALA A 186 -7.68 -0.66 -12.74
N LEU A 187 -7.39 -1.49 -13.73
CA LEU A 187 -6.21 -1.28 -14.60
C LEU A 187 -6.38 -0.04 -15.47
N LEU A 188 -7.53 0.04 -16.16
CA LEU A 188 -7.79 1.08 -17.16
C LEU A 188 -8.53 2.28 -16.56
N ASP A 189 -8.24 3.47 -17.09
CA ASP A 189 -9.09 4.63 -16.88
C ASP A 189 -10.51 4.35 -17.41
N LYS A 190 -11.49 5.05 -16.86
CA LYS A 190 -12.94 4.94 -17.17
C LYS A 190 -13.57 3.62 -16.73
N THR A 191 -12.87 2.81 -15.97
CA THR A 191 -13.37 1.60 -15.29
C THR A 191 -13.03 1.64 -13.82
N GLY A 192 -13.60 0.74 -13.01
CA GLY A 192 -13.41 0.72 -11.56
C GLY A 192 -14.34 1.67 -10.82
N TRP A 193 -13.87 2.19 -9.68
CA TRP A 193 -14.67 2.97 -8.72
C TRP A 193 -14.01 4.28 -8.30
N PHE A 194 -12.69 4.42 -8.47
CA PHE A 194 -11.96 5.60 -8.02
C PHE A 194 -12.21 6.81 -8.91
N CYS A 195 -12.53 7.95 -8.29
CA CYS A 195 -12.81 9.24 -8.97
C CYS A 195 -13.95 9.19 -10.02
N GLY A 196 -15.01 8.39 -9.77
CA GLY A 196 -16.20 8.43 -10.64
C GLY A 196 -16.80 9.83 -10.80
N PRO A 197 -17.41 10.17 -11.95
CA PRO A 197 -17.70 9.28 -13.10
C PRO A 197 -16.56 9.09 -14.10
N ASP A 198 -15.48 9.87 -14.00
CA ASP A 198 -14.36 9.82 -14.97
C ASP A 198 -13.43 8.63 -14.74
N TYR A 199 -13.49 8.01 -13.60
CA TYR A 199 -12.67 6.89 -13.10
C TYR A 199 -11.20 6.94 -13.52
N VAL A 200 -10.30 6.85 -12.54
CA VAL A 200 -8.84 6.85 -12.72
C VAL A 200 -8.29 5.47 -12.41
N GLY A 201 -7.66 4.85 -13.41
CA GLY A 201 -7.09 3.51 -13.31
C GLY A 201 -5.62 3.50 -12.92
N MET A 202 -5.11 2.29 -12.69
CA MET A 202 -3.70 2.07 -12.34
C MET A 202 -2.76 2.53 -13.46
N GLU A 203 -3.17 2.50 -14.73
CA GLU A 203 -2.38 3.03 -15.85
C GLU A 203 -2.04 4.53 -15.72
N SER A 204 -2.86 5.29 -15.00
CA SER A 204 -2.66 6.71 -14.70
C SER A 204 -2.07 6.97 -13.30
N ILE A 205 -2.01 5.95 -12.42
CA ILE A 205 -1.53 6.06 -11.03
C ILE A 205 -0.09 5.56 -10.86
N TYR A 206 0.29 4.47 -11.55
CA TYR A 206 1.50 3.69 -11.25
C TYR A 206 2.80 4.49 -11.23
N ASP A 207 2.91 5.52 -12.06
CA ASP A 207 4.09 6.37 -12.21
C ASP A 207 3.99 7.71 -11.46
N LYS A 208 3.06 7.81 -10.51
CA LYS A 208 2.81 9.04 -9.76
C LYS A 208 3.28 8.95 -8.32
N LEU A 209 3.70 10.10 -7.82
CA LEU A 209 3.93 10.38 -6.41
C LEU A 209 2.65 10.92 -5.77
N GLN A 210 2.02 11.93 -6.38
CA GLN A 210 0.70 12.44 -6.03
C GLN A 210 -0.23 12.27 -7.23
N TYR A 211 -1.41 11.70 -7.03
CA TYR A 211 -2.28 11.32 -8.15
C TYR A 211 -3.77 11.62 -7.96
N ASN A 212 -4.23 11.84 -6.71
CA ASN A 212 -5.65 12.12 -6.49
C ASN A 212 -5.99 13.54 -7.00
N PRO A 213 -6.81 13.68 -8.05
CA PRO A 213 -7.11 14.99 -8.64
C PRO A 213 -7.90 15.92 -7.71
N GLN A 214 -8.56 15.38 -6.67
CA GLN A 214 -9.27 16.16 -5.68
C GLN A 214 -8.33 16.78 -4.62
N LEU A 215 -7.09 16.34 -4.54
CA LEU A 215 -6.11 16.76 -3.53
C LEU A 215 -4.97 17.62 -4.12
N GLY A 216 -5.06 18.02 -5.37
CA GLY A 216 -4.10 18.94 -5.97
C GLY A 216 -3.44 18.44 -7.26
N ALA A 217 -2.34 19.07 -7.62
CA ALA A 217 -1.63 18.75 -8.86
C ALA A 217 -0.97 17.36 -8.79
N VAL A 218 -1.04 16.64 -9.90
CA VAL A 218 -0.36 15.36 -10.08
C VAL A 218 1.15 15.58 -10.07
N LYS A 219 1.90 14.71 -9.36
CA LYS A 219 3.36 14.70 -9.35
C LYS A 219 3.87 13.32 -9.79
N SER A 220 4.92 13.30 -10.59
CA SER A 220 5.53 12.06 -11.06
C SER A 220 6.43 11.42 -10.02
N TRP A 221 6.45 10.07 -10.00
CA TRP A 221 7.38 9.28 -9.21
C TRP A 221 8.70 9.05 -9.96
N SER A 222 9.81 9.07 -9.24
CA SER A 222 11.12 8.71 -9.79
C SER A 222 11.47 7.27 -9.43
N PHE A 223 11.32 6.36 -10.37
CA PHE A 223 11.60 4.92 -10.18
C PHE A 223 13.06 4.59 -9.81
N GLY A 224 13.97 5.54 -9.97
CA GLY A 224 15.35 5.40 -9.50
C GLY A 224 15.49 5.34 -7.98
N GLN A 225 14.52 5.88 -7.24
CA GLN A 225 14.55 5.95 -5.77
C GLN A 225 14.22 4.61 -5.09
N TRP A 226 13.56 3.70 -5.79
CA TRP A 226 13.16 2.41 -5.25
C TRP A 226 13.31 1.32 -6.30
N LYS A 227 14.03 0.26 -5.95
CA LYS A 227 14.26 -0.91 -6.82
C LYS A 227 13.80 -2.16 -6.07
N PRO A 228 12.55 -2.61 -6.27
CA PRO A 228 12.01 -3.78 -5.59
C PRO A 228 12.58 -5.07 -6.17
N HIS A 229 12.87 -6.05 -5.33
CA HIS A 229 13.22 -7.41 -5.74
C HIS A 229 11.99 -8.18 -6.20
N VAL A 230 10.84 -7.93 -5.55
CA VAL A 230 9.56 -8.55 -5.87
C VAL A 230 8.50 -7.46 -6.07
N VAL A 231 7.79 -7.53 -7.18
CA VAL A 231 6.60 -6.72 -7.47
C VAL A 231 5.38 -7.63 -7.51
N ILE A 232 4.35 -7.28 -6.76
CA ILE A 232 3.03 -7.91 -6.85
C ILE A 232 2.15 -7.00 -7.70
N VAL A 233 1.53 -7.54 -8.74
CA VAL A 233 0.52 -6.85 -9.55
C VAL A 233 -0.82 -7.48 -9.24
N ALA A 234 -1.59 -6.83 -8.35
CA ALA A 234 -2.87 -7.29 -7.84
C ALA A 234 -3.99 -6.38 -8.36
N ILE A 235 -4.20 -6.41 -9.66
CA ILE A 235 -5.15 -5.58 -10.42
C ILE A 235 -5.91 -6.45 -11.40
N GLY A 236 -7.19 -6.14 -11.63
CA GLY A 236 -8.05 -6.81 -12.60
C GLY A 236 -9.49 -6.99 -12.10
N GLN A 237 -9.68 -7.16 -10.79
CA GLN A 237 -11.02 -7.42 -10.23
C GLN A 237 -11.96 -6.21 -10.29
N ASN A 238 -11.47 -4.99 -10.20
CA ASN A 238 -12.29 -3.77 -10.34
C ASN A 238 -12.63 -3.40 -11.79
N ASP A 239 -11.95 -3.98 -12.76
CA ASP A 239 -12.22 -3.74 -14.18
C ASP A 239 -13.59 -4.30 -14.62
N ALA A 240 -14.21 -5.15 -13.79
CA ALA A 240 -15.59 -5.62 -13.97
C ALA A 240 -16.66 -4.52 -13.75
N ASN A 241 -16.30 -3.33 -13.30
CA ASN A 241 -17.21 -2.20 -13.14
C ASN A 241 -16.92 -1.11 -14.20
N PRO A 242 -17.92 -0.55 -14.88
CA PRO A 242 -19.37 -0.76 -14.71
C PRO A 242 -19.94 -1.98 -15.47
N GLU A 243 -19.13 -2.70 -16.24
CA GLU A 243 -19.58 -3.80 -17.09
C GLU A 243 -18.59 -4.97 -16.99
N ASN A 244 -19.07 -6.16 -16.62
CA ASN A 244 -18.24 -7.36 -16.52
C ASN A 244 -18.05 -8.05 -17.89
N TYR A 245 -17.55 -7.29 -18.88
CA TYR A 245 -17.39 -7.74 -20.26
C TYR A 245 -16.50 -8.98 -20.41
N MET A 246 -15.52 -9.18 -19.52
CA MET A 246 -14.64 -10.34 -19.58
C MET A 246 -15.38 -11.65 -19.30
N ALA A 247 -16.35 -11.61 -18.38
CA ALA A 247 -17.22 -12.75 -18.07
C ALA A 247 -18.32 -12.96 -19.12
N GLU A 248 -18.85 -11.86 -19.71
CA GLU A 248 -19.93 -11.92 -20.68
C GLU A 248 -19.45 -12.43 -22.05
N ASP A 249 -18.32 -11.92 -22.53
CA ASP A 249 -17.71 -12.33 -23.80
C ASP A 249 -16.18 -12.16 -23.74
N TYR A 250 -15.50 -13.27 -23.51
CA TYR A 250 -14.05 -13.31 -23.36
C TYR A 250 -13.28 -12.86 -24.60
N ASP A 251 -13.88 -13.02 -25.78
CA ASP A 251 -13.27 -12.70 -27.08
C ASP A 251 -13.74 -11.38 -27.68
N CYS A 252 -14.62 -10.64 -26.99
CA CYS A 252 -15.05 -9.33 -27.44
C CYS A 252 -13.89 -8.32 -27.50
N GLU A 253 -14.06 -7.23 -28.23
CA GLU A 253 -13.03 -6.20 -28.43
C GLU A 253 -12.53 -5.60 -27.11
N LYS A 254 -13.43 -5.39 -26.12
CA LYS A 254 -13.06 -4.86 -24.80
C LYS A 254 -12.15 -5.83 -24.04
N SER A 255 -12.53 -7.13 -24.02
CA SER A 255 -11.75 -8.19 -23.36
C SER A 255 -10.35 -8.36 -23.98
N VAL A 256 -10.28 -8.34 -25.31
CA VAL A 256 -9.00 -8.39 -26.04
C VAL A 256 -8.16 -7.13 -25.76
N SER A 257 -8.78 -5.95 -25.75
CA SER A 257 -8.10 -4.69 -25.49
C SER A 257 -7.53 -4.62 -24.07
N TRP A 258 -8.29 -5.13 -23.08
CA TRP A 258 -7.82 -5.21 -21.70
C TRP A 258 -6.57 -6.10 -21.57
N ARG A 259 -6.58 -7.31 -22.16
CA ARG A 259 -5.40 -8.19 -22.13
C ARG A 259 -4.16 -7.53 -22.75
N LYS A 260 -4.35 -6.81 -23.85
CA LYS A 260 -3.26 -6.05 -24.48
C LYS A 260 -2.75 -4.92 -23.57
N ALA A 261 -3.65 -4.20 -22.90
CA ALA A 261 -3.27 -3.14 -21.95
C ALA A 261 -2.56 -3.69 -20.72
N TYR A 262 -3.05 -4.81 -20.15
CA TYR A 262 -2.41 -5.49 -19.03
C TYR A 262 -0.99 -5.94 -19.39
N ARG A 263 -0.82 -6.56 -20.56
CA ARG A 263 0.50 -6.92 -21.08
C ARG A 263 1.41 -5.70 -21.23
N ALA A 264 0.93 -4.61 -21.86
CA ALA A 264 1.70 -3.39 -22.04
C ALA A 264 2.09 -2.73 -20.70
N PHE A 265 1.22 -2.81 -19.69
CA PHE A 265 1.50 -2.36 -18.34
C PHE A 265 2.64 -3.17 -17.70
N LEU A 266 2.61 -4.50 -17.80
CA LEU A 266 3.67 -5.37 -17.31
C LEU A 266 5.00 -5.12 -18.04
N GLU A 267 4.98 -4.98 -19.37
CA GLU A 267 6.19 -4.68 -20.15
C GLU A 267 6.83 -3.36 -19.71
N LYS A 268 6.03 -2.32 -19.40
CA LYS A 268 6.53 -1.06 -18.83
C LYS A 268 7.18 -1.27 -17.46
N LEU A 269 6.53 -2.00 -16.56
CA LEU A 269 7.09 -2.28 -15.23
C LEU A 269 8.38 -3.12 -15.33
N MET A 270 8.41 -4.12 -16.20
CA MET A 270 9.59 -4.95 -16.44
C MET A 270 10.78 -4.16 -17.01
N ALA A 271 10.52 -3.14 -17.81
CA ALA A 271 11.54 -2.22 -18.31
C ALA A 271 12.08 -1.28 -17.21
N LEU A 272 11.22 -0.82 -16.30
CA LEU A 272 11.59 0.02 -15.16
C LEU A 272 12.35 -0.76 -14.08
N TYR A 273 12.07 -2.07 -13.96
CA TYR A 273 12.59 -2.97 -12.95
C TYR A 273 13.19 -4.25 -13.60
N PRO A 274 14.36 -4.16 -14.26
CA PRO A 274 14.89 -5.24 -15.08
C PRO A 274 15.33 -6.50 -14.32
N GLU A 275 15.54 -6.42 -12.99
CA GLU A 275 16.00 -7.54 -12.16
C GLU A 275 14.92 -8.08 -11.19
N THR A 276 13.70 -7.54 -11.29
CA THR A 276 12.59 -7.83 -10.39
C THR A 276 11.83 -9.10 -10.79
N GLN A 277 11.37 -9.86 -9.80
CA GLN A 277 10.36 -10.90 -9.97
C GLN A 277 8.96 -10.29 -9.88
N PHE A 278 8.07 -10.64 -10.79
CA PHE A 278 6.70 -10.17 -10.87
C PHE A 278 5.73 -11.28 -10.52
N ILE A 279 4.88 -11.05 -9.51
CA ILE A 279 3.82 -11.97 -9.12
C ILE A 279 2.50 -11.33 -9.55
N LEU A 280 1.84 -11.95 -10.53
CA LEU A 280 0.53 -11.51 -11.01
C LEU A 280 -0.54 -12.25 -10.21
N ALA A 281 -1.44 -11.52 -9.60
CA ALA A 281 -2.51 -12.08 -8.79
C ALA A 281 -3.76 -11.21 -8.87
N THR A 282 -4.88 -11.78 -8.50
CA THR A 282 -6.04 -11.07 -7.99
C THR A 282 -6.10 -11.29 -6.48
N THR A 283 -7.28 -11.43 -5.90
CA THR A 283 -7.46 -11.66 -4.47
C THR A 283 -8.55 -12.70 -4.20
N ILE A 284 -8.82 -12.99 -2.94
CA ILE A 284 -9.96 -13.85 -2.55
C ILE A 284 -11.31 -13.11 -2.57
N LEU A 285 -11.33 -11.77 -2.77
CA LEU A 285 -12.55 -11.00 -2.97
C LEU A 285 -13.33 -11.54 -4.17
N GLY A 286 -14.65 -11.64 -4.04
CA GLY A 286 -15.53 -12.19 -5.06
C GLY A 286 -15.36 -11.50 -6.42
N HIS A 287 -14.95 -12.25 -7.45
CA HIS A 287 -14.84 -11.81 -8.83
C HIS A 287 -14.96 -13.00 -9.79
N ASP A 288 -15.22 -12.72 -11.07
CA ASP A 288 -15.33 -13.75 -12.08
C ASP A 288 -13.94 -14.28 -12.50
N SER A 289 -13.82 -15.60 -12.61
CA SER A 289 -12.56 -16.28 -12.94
C SER A 289 -12.03 -16.01 -14.36
N SER A 290 -12.83 -15.39 -15.22
CA SER A 290 -12.37 -14.95 -16.55
C SER A 290 -11.25 -13.91 -16.47
N TRP A 291 -11.22 -13.10 -15.40
CA TRP A 291 -10.16 -12.14 -15.13
C TRP A 291 -8.83 -12.84 -14.80
N ASP A 292 -8.89 -13.90 -13.97
CA ASP A 292 -7.70 -14.71 -13.64
C ASP A 292 -7.20 -15.45 -14.88
N LYS A 293 -8.10 -16.00 -15.69
CA LYS A 293 -7.75 -16.62 -16.97
C LYS A 293 -7.04 -15.64 -17.90
N ALA A 294 -7.51 -14.39 -17.99
CA ALA A 294 -6.88 -13.35 -18.80
C ALA A 294 -5.45 -13.02 -18.33
N ILE A 295 -5.27 -12.91 -17.01
CA ILE A 295 -3.95 -12.68 -16.38
C ILE A 295 -3.01 -13.85 -16.67
N ASP A 296 -3.49 -15.08 -16.51
CA ASP A 296 -2.70 -16.31 -16.80
C ASP A 296 -2.27 -16.38 -18.27
N GLU A 297 -3.17 -16.05 -19.20
CA GLU A 297 -2.84 -16.01 -20.63
C GLU A 297 -1.75 -15.00 -20.92
N VAL A 298 -1.85 -13.78 -20.39
CA VAL A 298 -0.82 -12.75 -20.55
C VAL A 298 0.51 -13.18 -19.92
N CYS A 299 0.48 -13.81 -18.74
CA CYS A 299 1.67 -14.35 -18.10
C CYS A 299 2.39 -15.37 -19.00
N ARG A 300 1.64 -16.33 -19.55
CA ARG A 300 2.18 -17.33 -20.47
C ARG A 300 2.71 -16.76 -21.78
N GLU A 301 2.01 -15.76 -22.35
CA GLU A 301 2.43 -15.08 -23.59
C GLU A 301 3.71 -14.27 -23.42
N LEU A 302 3.96 -13.67 -22.25
CA LEU A 302 5.20 -12.97 -21.94
C LEU A 302 6.40 -13.93 -21.92
N GLY A 303 6.17 -15.21 -21.54
CA GLY A 303 7.18 -16.26 -21.57
C GLY A 303 8.46 -15.95 -20.79
N SER A 304 8.37 -15.08 -19.78
CA SER A 304 9.50 -14.64 -18.97
C SER A 304 9.60 -15.48 -17.68
N ASN A 305 10.79 -15.92 -17.36
CA ASN A 305 11.07 -16.60 -16.07
C ASN A 305 10.99 -15.68 -14.85
N ARG A 306 10.78 -14.40 -15.05
CA ARG A 306 10.59 -13.39 -13.98
C ARG A 306 9.13 -13.04 -13.74
N VAL A 307 8.18 -13.63 -14.48
CA VAL A 307 6.75 -13.32 -14.37
C VAL A 307 6.01 -14.58 -14.01
N HIS A 308 5.28 -14.55 -12.94
CA HIS A 308 4.59 -15.69 -12.33
C HIS A 308 3.13 -15.34 -12.11
N HIS A 309 2.21 -16.24 -12.45
CA HIS A 309 0.81 -16.13 -12.09
C HIS A 309 0.55 -16.93 -10.81
N PHE A 310 -0.09 -16.30 -9.83
CA PHE A 310 -0.40 -16.90 -8.54
C PHE A 310 -1.88 -16.80 -8.24
N LEU A 311 -2.48 -17.90 -7.80
CA LEU A 311 -3.88 -17.96 -7.35
C LEU A 311 -3.93 -18.40 -5.89
N TYR A 312 -4.70 -17.71 -5.09
CA TYR A 312 -5.01 -18.11 -3.72
C TYR A 312 -5.92 -19.34 -3.69
N GLU A 313 -5.91 -20.12 -2.61
CA GLU A 313 -6.79 -21.29 -2.45
C GLU A 313 -8.27 -20.95 -2.68
N LYS A 314 -8.71 -19.77 -2.23
CA LYS A 314 -10.08 -19.26 -2.41
C LYS A 314 -10.16 -18.07 -3.36
N ASN A 315 -9.31 -18.04 -4.36
CA ASN A 315 -9.25 -16.93 -5.31
C ASN A 315 -10.64 -16.63 -5.90
N GLY A 316 -11.05 -15.36 -5.86
CA GLY A 316 -12.34 -14.89 -6.41
C GLY A 316 -13.60 -15.39 -5.71
N CYS A 317 -13.49 -16.17 -4.63
CA CYS A 317 -14.68 -16.76 -3.97
C CYS A 317 -14.55 -16.86 -2.44
N GLY A 318 -13.56 -16.21 -1.85
CA GLY A 318 -13.30 -16.29 -0.40
C GLY A 318 -14.20 -15.40 0.44
N THR A 319 -14.57 -14.22 -0.06
CA THR A 319 -15.43 -13.26 0.64
C THR A 319 -16.18 -12.37 -0.34
N PRO A 320 -17.43 -11.97 -0.05
CA PRO A 320 -18.16 -11.02 -0.89
C PRO A 320 -17.76 -9.56 -0.66
N GLY A 321 -17.28 -9.23 0.55
CA GLY A 321 -16.75 -7.91 0.92
C GLY A 321 -15.25 -7.88 1.02
N HIS A 322 -14.66 -6.73 1.39
CA HIS A 322 -13.22 -6.59 1.58
C HIS A 322 -12.66 -7.60 2.60
N ILE A 323 -11.36 -7.74 2.61
CA ILE A 323 -10.63 -8.78 3.32
C ILE A 323 -10.32 -8.33 4.74
N ARG A 324 -10.70 -9.11 5.75
CA ARG A 324 -10.45 -8.83 7.18
C ARG A 324 -9.14 -9.48 7.64
N ILE A 325 -8.67 -9.08 8.82
CA ILE A 325 -7.38 -9.54 9.36
C ILE A 325 -7.18 -11.07 9.24
N PRO A 326 -8.10 -11.97 9.66
CA PRO A 326 -7.88 -13.41 9.57
C PRO A 326 -7.74 -13.92 8.11
N GLU A 327 -8.48 -13.29 7.18
CA GLU A 327 -8.40 -13.59 5.75
C GLU A 327 -7.10 -13.07 5.15
N ALA A 328 -6.69 -11.84 5.52
CA ALA A 328 -5.44 -11.24 5.10
C ALA A 328 -4.21 -12.02 5.61
N GLU A 329 -4.25 -12.53 6.84
CA GLU A 329 -3.21 -13.37 7.41
C GLU A 329 -3.04 -14.68 6.62
N LYS A 330 -4.15 -15.32 6.22
CA LYS A 330 -4.12 -16.51 5.38
C LYS A 330 -3.56 -16.21 3.99
N MET A 331 -4.02 -15.14 3.36
CA MET A 331 -3.46 -14.71 2.06
C MET A 331 -1.96 -14.43 2.15
N ALA A 332 -1.53 -13.76 3.21
CA ALA A 332 -0.11 -13.45 3.41
C ALA A 332 0.73 -14.72 3.62
N GLU A 333 0.19 -15.75 4.29
CA GLU A 333 0.84 -17.04 4.44
C GLU A 333 1.01 -17.76 3.10
N GLU A 334 -0.06 -17.83 2.30
CA GLU A 334 -0.03 -18.46 0.99
C GLU A 334 0.97 -17.74 0.05
N LEU A 335 0.90 -16.40 -0.01
CA LEU A 335 1.73 -15.61 -0.91
C LEU A 335 3.22 -15.61 -0.48
N SER A 336 3.51 -15.49 0.82
CA SER A 336 4.89 -15.55 1.31
C SER A 336 5.51 -16.93 1.11
N THR A 337 4.74 -18.01 1.28
CA THR A 337 5.17 -19.38 0.98
C THR A 337 5.50 -19.53 -0.49
N TYR A 338 4.66 -19.00 -1.38
CA TYR A 338 4.94 -19.02 -2.82
C TYR A 338 6.20 -18.25 -3.17
N ILE A 339 6.36 -17.01 -2.67
CA ILE A 339 7.55 -16.19 -2.93
C ILE A 339 8.82 -16.89 -2.44
N ASN A 340 8.81 -17.48 -1.25
CA ASN A 340 9.94 -18.26 -0.74
C ASN A 340 10.27 -19.47 -1.62
N SER A 341 9.28 -20.07 -2.28
CA SER A 341 9.51 -21.20 -3.20
C SER A 341 10.27 -20.83 -4.48
N LEU A 342 10.35 -19.53 -4.81
CA LEU A 342 11.17 -19.03 -5.92
C LEU A 342 12.67 -19.01 -5.61
N GLY A 343 13.05 -19.23 -4.36
CA GLY A 343 14.44 -19.32 -3.88
C GLY A 343 15.01 -17.98 -3.40
N GLU A 344 16.13 -18.06 -2.67
CA GLU A 344 16.79 -16.89 -2.07
C GLU A 344 17.40 -15.95 -3.11
N ASP A 345 17.72 -16.44 -4.30
CA ASP A 345 18.36 -15.66 -5.36
C ASP A 345 17.52 -14.44 -5.82
N ILE A 346 16.19 -14.49 -5.60
CA ILE A 346 15.30 -13.35 -5.93
C ILE A 346 15.66 -12.07 -5.19
N TRP A 347 16.31 -12.15 -4.02
CA TRP A 347 16.70 -11.02 -3.20
C TRP A 347 18.08 -10.44 -3.56
N HIS A 348 18.80 -11.04 -4.52
CA HIS A 348 20.16 -10.64 -4.91
C HIS A 348 20.23 -9.69 -6.12
N GLY A 349 19.11 -9.38 -6.76
CA GLY A 349 19.05 -8.69 -8.05
C GLY A 349 19.61 -7.26 -8.04
N TYR A 350 19.33 -6.46 -7.03
CA TYR A 350 19.83 -5.09 -6.93
C TYR A 350 20.84 -4.97 -5.78
N GLN A 351 22.13 -5.06 -6.09
CA GLN A 351 23.19 -4.74 -5.13
C GLN A 351 23.12 -3.24 -4.78
N ASN A 352 23.24 -2.90 -3.51
CA ASN A 352 23.23 -1.52 -2.98
C ASN A 352 24.47 -0.74 -3.41
#